data_c2921cd437de283e9c765a8640cd7fc0
#
_entry.id   c2921cd437de283e9c765a8640cd7fc0
#
_cell.length_a   1.000
_cell.length_b   1.000
_cell.length_c   1.000
_cell.angle_alpha   90.00
_cell.angle_beta   90.00
_cell.angle_gamma   90.00
#
_symmetry.space_group_name_H-M   'P 1'
#
loop_
_entity.id
_entity.type
_entity.pdbx_description
1 polymer ?
#
loop_
_entity_poly.entity_id
_entity_poly.type
_entity_poly.pdbx_seq_one_letter_code
_entity_poly.pdbx_strand_id
1 'polypeptide(L)'
;MAITESTYALEFLLSEAPGARSRDAGVLLSGQSVVAGRVLGKITKAIAAAPIPTIVGTGTGAMTLLTFGPDVQTGSYVITLTATSSTAAFSVTAPDGTVLPTGNVGTAYTSTHLSFLISNAGTMTTGAVFTVVVTAGGTPVLVGTGTGVVSAFSLGPDAQNGAYRVQVLATSATGEFEVIAPDGSKLKRGQIATAYASSHVNFTLANGGTMTSGDYFNIVVAKGSGKYVALTPTTYDGRHIAAAI
;
A
#
# COMPACT_ATOMS: atom_id res chain seq x y z
N MET A 1 -51.90 1.53 16.69
CA MET A 1 -50.62 1.67 17.42
C MET A 1 -49.71 0.55 16.89
N ALA A 2 -48.65 0.87 16.12
CA ALA A 2 -47.75 -0.16 15.65
C ALA A 2 -46.80 -0.51 16.81
N ILE A 3 -46.82 -1.77 17.23
CA ILE A 3 -45.87 -2.29 18.21
C ILE A 3 -44.60 -2.59 17.46
N THR A 4 -43.55 -1.81 17.71
CA THR A 4 -42.21 -2.08 17.17
C THR A 4 -41.50 -3.00 18.16
N GLU A 5 -41.38 -4.26 17.82
CA GLU A 5 -40.58 -5.22 18.59
C GLU A 5 -39.09 -4.99 18.33
N SER A 6 -38.29 -5.09 19.41
CA SER A 6 -36.83 -4.98 19.27
C SER A 6 -36.30 -6.24 18.60
N THR A 7 -35.40 -6.07 17.60
CA THR A 7 -34.69 -7.20 16.97
C THR A 7 -33.82 -7.94 17.99
N TYR A 8 -34.06 -9.23 18.18
CA TYR A 8 -33.20 -10.08 19.01
C TYR A 8 -31.91 -10.47 18.28
N ALA A 9 -30.84 -10.64 19.02
CA ALA A 9 -29.61 -11.16 18.48
C ALA A 9 -29.86 -12.55 17.85
N LEU A 10 -29.39 -12.75 16.60
CA LEU A 10 -29.56 -13.99 15.83
C LEU A 10 -30.97 -14.31 15.30
N GLU A 11 -31.93 -13.40 15.39
CA GLU A 11 -33.31 -13.57 14.87
C GLU A 11 -33.34 -13.89 13.36
N PHE A 12 -32.29 -13.48 12.61
CA PHE A 12 -32.15 -13.76 11.19
C PHE A 12 -31.60 -15.17 10.88
N LEU A 13 -31.15 -15.94 11.88
CA LEU A 13 -30.62 -17.28 11.69
C LEU A 13 -31.74 -18.31 11.66
N LEU A 14 -31.98 -18.90 10.47
CA LEU A 14 -32.94 -19.99 10.31
C LEU A 14 -32.36 -21.35 10.72
N SER A 15 -31.04 -21.53 10.54
CA SER A 15 -30.30 -22.72 10.98
C SER A 15 -28.84 -22.37 11.20
N GLU A 16 -28.19 -23.09 12.09
CA GLU A 16 -26.78 -22.92 12.42
C GLU A 16 -26.07 -24.28 12.51
N ALA A 17 -24.89 -24.39 11.89
CA ALA A 17 -24.00 -25.52 12.11
C ALA A 17 -23.42 -25.47 13.56
N PRO A 18 -22.81 -26.55 14.10
CA PRO A 18 -22.15 -26.51 15.40
C PRO A 18 -21.23 -25.29 15.52
N GLY A 19 -21.32 -24.53 16.62
CA GLY A 19 -20.71 -23.20 16.81
C GLY A 19 -19.23 -23.09 16.46
N ALA A 20 -18.47 -24.18 16.54
CA ALA A 20 -17.08 -24.24 16.09
C ALA A 20 -16.88 -24.13 14.55
N ARG A 21 -17.95 -24.25 13.75
CA ARG A 21 -17.90 -24.16 12.28
C ARG A 21 -18.64 -22.95 11.73
N SER A 22 -19.56 -22.35 12.51
CA SER A 22 -20.47 -21.31 12.03
C SER A 22 -20.18 -19.93 12.59
N ARG A 23 -19.31 -19.83 13.60
CA ARG A 23 -18.98 -18.56 14.25
C ARG A 23 -17.49 -18.27 14.21
N ASP A 24 -17.15 -17.07 13.84
CA ASP A 24 -15.78 -16.56 13.88
C ASP A 24 -15.78 -15.17 14.53
N ALA A 25 -14.67 -14.82 15.20
CA ALA A 25 -14.51 -13.53 15.83
C ALA A 25 -13.85 -12.54 14.85
N GLY A 26 -14.51 -11.43 14.60
CA GLY A 26 -14.00 -10.37 13.74
C GLY A 26 -13.83 -9.04 14.49
N VAL A 27 -12.87 -8.22 14.07
CA VAL A 27 -12.65 -6.87 14.62
C VAL A 27 -13.32 -5.83 13.72
N LEU A 28 -14.25 -5.06 14.25
CA LEU A 28 -14.83 -3.92 13.54
C LEU A 28 -13.84 -2.75 13.45
N LEU A 29 -13.92 -2.00 12.34
CA LEU A 29 -13.23 -0.72 12.25
C LEU A 29 -13.79 0.25 13.29
N SER A 30 -12.94 1.04 13.92
CA SER A 30 -13.36 2.06 14.89
C SER A 30 -14.41 3.01 14.28
N GLY A 31 -15.42 3.37 15.07
CA GLY A 31 -16.52 4.23 14.63
C GLY A 31 -17.64 3.53 13.85
N GLN A 32 -17.57 2.21 13.65
CA GLN A 32 -18.65 1.45 13.04
C GLN A 32 -19.70 1.05 14.09
N SER A 33 -20.97 1.24 13.74
CA SER A 33 -22.12 0.70 14.46
C SER A 33 -22.87 -0.22 13.52
N VAL A 34 -22.97 -1.50 13.88
CA VAL A 34 -23.64 -2.51 13.06
C VAL A 34 -24.72 -3.20 13.88
N VAL A 35 -25.84 -3.48 13.26
CA VAL A 35 -26.95 -4.23 13.85
C VAL A 35 -26.83 -5.71 13.44
N ALA A 36 -27.47 -6.59 14.20
CA ALA A 36 -27.54 -8.01 13.88
C ALA A 36 -28.12 -8.22 12.46
N GLY A 37 -27.59 -9.19 11.72
CA GLY A 37 -28.00 -9.47 10.33
C GLY A 37 -27.42 -8.51 9.28
N ARG A 38 -26.59 -7.56 9.66
CA ARG A 38 -25.90 -6.66 8.69
C ARG A 38 -24.78 -7.38 7.98
N VAL A 39 -24.84 -7.40 6.65
CA VAL A 39 -23.72 -7.92 5.83
C VAL A 39 -22.50 -7.00 5.95
N LEU A 40 -21.37 -7.59 6.26
CA LEU A 40 -20.09 -6.90 6.42
C LEU A 40 -19.14 -7.22 5.28
N GLY A 41 -18.33 -6.24 4.92
CA GLY A 41 -17.16 -6.40 4.06
C GLY A 41 -15.88 -6.29 4.91
N LYS A 42 -14.79 -6.84 4.41
CA LYS A 42 -13.47 -6.80 5.07
C LYS A 42 -12.53 -5.90 4.30
N ILE A 43 -11.86 -4.97 4.98
CA ILE A 43 -10.86 -4.10 4.36
C ILE A 43 -9.60 -4.92 4.09
N THR A 44 -9.36 -5.27 2.83
CA THR A 44 -8.22 -6.10 2.41
C THR A 44 -7.13 -5.31 1.69
N LYS A 45 -7.42 -4.07 1.29
CA LYS A 45 -6.49 -3.19 0.57
C LYS A 45 -6.53 -1.77 1.14
N ALA A 46 -5.41 -1.07 1.05
CA ALA A 46 -5.30 0.34 1.39
C ALA A 46 -4.35 1.04 0.41
N ILE A 47 -4.76 2.20 -0.13
CA ILE A 47 -3.81 3.07 -0.84
C ILE A 47 -2.85 3.63 0.19
N ALA A 48 -1.56 3.58 -0.11
CA ALA A 48 -0.51 4.01 0.80
C ALA A 48 0.57 4.80 0.06
N ALA A 49 1.37 5.52 0.80
CA ALA A 49 2.58 6.17 0.34
C ALA A 49 3.73 5.88 1.30
N ALA A 50 4.93 5.84 0.78
CA ALA A 50 6.13 5.72 1.58
C ALA A 50 7.22 6.62 0.99
N PRO A 51 7.69 7.63 1.72
CA PRO A 51 8.84 8.41 1.32
C PRO A 51 10.11 7.55 1.38
N ILE A 52 11.13 7.92 0.59
CA ILE A 52 12.45 7.28 0.69
C ILE A 52 13.01 7.59 2.08
N PRO A 53 13.36 6.58 2.89
CA PRO A 53 13.83 6.80 4.24
C PRO A 53 15.25 7.34 4.27
N THR A 54 15.56 8.12 5.30
CA THR A 54 16.92 8.50 5.67
C THR A 54 17.48 7.54 6.73
N ILE A 55 18.80 7.43 6.78
CA ILE A 55 19.46 6.63 7.82
C ILE A 55 19.38 7.33 9.18
N VAL A 56 19.08 6.58 10.22
CA VAL A 56 19.23 7.00 11.62
C VAL A 56 20.38 6.22 12.23
N GLY A 57 21.41 6.93 12.70
CA GLY A 57 22.66 6.36 13.19
C GLY A 57 23.86 6.87 12.42
N THR A 58 25.02 6.23 12.60
CA THR A 58 26.26 6.59 11.92
C THR A 58 26.41 5.80 10.62
N GLY A 59 26.64 6.51 9.52
CA GLY A 59 26.82 5.94 8.18
C GLY A 59 26.45 6.95 7.10
N THR A 60 26.94 6.73 5.90
CA THR A 60 26.75 7.63 4.75
C THR A 60 25.94 7.00 3.62
N GLY A 61 25.45 5.77 3.81
CA GLY A 61 24.62 5.07 2.82
C GLY A 61 23.25 5.75 2.62
N ALA A 62 22.75 5.68 1.42
CA ALA A 62 21.40 6.13 1.07
C ALA A 62 20.58 4.97 0.51
N MET A 63 19.31 4.92 0.87
CA MET A 63 18.37 3.97 0.26
C MET A 63 17.85 4.54 -1.05
N THR A 64 17.86 3.73 -2.09
CA THR A 64 17.40 4.09 -3.43
C THR A 64 16.56 2.95 -4.03
N LEU A 65 15.92 3.20 -5.17
CA LEU A 65 15.13 2.19 -5.92
C LEU A 65 14.04 1.52 -5.06
N LEU A 66 13.49 2.25 -4.06
CA LEU A 66 12.43 1.70 -3.21
C LEU A 66 11.17 1.41 -4.04
N THR A 67 10.77 0.14 -4.04
CA THR A 67 9.52 -0.35 -4.63
C THR A 67 8.82 -1.30 -3.67
N PHE A 68 7.55 -1.62 -3.93
CA PHE A 68 6.71 -2.40 -3.03
C PHE A 68 6.08 -3.59 -3.75
N GLY A 69 6.17 -4.74 -3.12
CA GLY A 69 5.62 -6.00 -3.61
C GLY A 69 4.18 -6.28 -3.13
N PRO A 70 3.64 -7.45 -3.50
CA PRO A 70 2.23 -7.80 -3.24
C PRO A 70 1.89 -7.98 -1.75
N ASP A 71 2.88 -8.24 -0.90
CA ASP A 71 2.69 -8.44 0.55
C ASP A 71 2.93 -7.16 1.37
N VAL A 72 3.11 -5.99 0.73
CA VAL A 72 3.34 -4.74 1.44
C VAL A 72 2.21 -4.44 2.44
N GLN A 73 2.61 -4.02 3.64
CA GLN A 73 1.72 -3.69 4.76
C GLN A 73 1.86 -2.20 5.13
N THR A 74 0.81 -1.62 5.67
CA THR A 74 0.90 -0.30 6.31
C THR A 74 1.61 -0.42 7.66
N GLY A 75 2.44 0.58 7.98
CA GLY A 75 3.27 0.61 9.19
C GLY A 75 4.74 0.83 8.88
N SER A 76 5.59 0.53 9.85
CA SER A 76 7.02 0.77 9.75
C SER A 76 7.80 -0.52 9.46
N TYR A 77 8.50 -0.54 8.35
CA TYR A 77 9.54 -1.53 8.09
C TYR A 77 10.85 -1.03 8.68
N VAL A 78 11.50 -1.85 9.47
CA VAL A 78 12.76 -1.52 10.15
C VAL A 78 13.90 -2.32 9.53
N ILE A 79 14.87 -1.62 8.94
CA ILE A 79 16.06 -2.20 8.32
C ILE A 79 17.25 -1.87 9.21
N THR A 80 17.81 -2.86 9.91
CA THR A 80 18.88 -2.68 10.89
C THR A 80 20.18 -3.27 10.39
N LEU A 81 21.25 -2.47 10.37
CA LEU A 81 22.60 -2.92 10.02
C LEU A 81 23.14 -3.83 11.13
N THR A 82 23.54 -5.03 10.78
CA THR A 82 24.02 -6.06 11.72
C THR A 82 25.54 -6.14 11.82
N ALA A 83 26.26 -5.41 10.96
CA ALA A 83 27.72 -5.36 10.95
C ALA A 83 28.23 -3.95 10.62
N THR A 84 29.45 -3.65 11.02
CA THR A 84 30.15 -2.41 10.65
C THR A 84 31.04 -2.69 9.44
N SER A 85 30.61 -2.26 8.25
CA SER A 85 31.31 -2.48 6.99
C SER A 85 30.69 -1.64 5.87
N SER A 86 31.42 -1.41 4.79
CA SER A 86 30.91 -0.83 3.56
C SER A 86 29.94 -1.76 2.80
N THR A 87 30.00 -3.06 3.08
CA THR A 87 29.10 -4.11 2.56
C THR A 87 28.32 -4.80 3.68
N ALA A 88 28.04 -4.05 4.76
CA ALA A 88 27.40 -4.58 5.96
C ALA A 88 26.11 -5.37 5.63
N ALA A 89 25.93 -6.49 6.32
CA ALA A 89 24.65 -7.19 6.31
C ALA A 89 23.59 -6.39 7.08
N PHE A 90 22.32 -6.58 6.71
CA PHE A 90 21.19 -6.00 7.43
C PHE A 90 20.04 -7.01 7.56
N SER A 91 19.25 -6.85 8.60
CA SER A 91 17.97 -7.52 8.80
C SER A 91 16.82 -6.58 8.42
N VAL A 92 15.71 -7.15 8.00
CA VAL A 92 14.48 -6.41 7.68
C VAL A 92 13.34 -6.97 8.50
N THR A 93 12.65 -6.11 9.25
CA THR A 93 11.47 -6.48 10.05
C THR A 93 10.24 -5.76 9.49
N ALA A 94 9.20 -6.51 9.19
CA ALA A 94 7.92 -5.98 8.71
C ALA A 94 7.08 -5.37 9.86
N PRO A 95 6.03 -4.57 9.54
CA PRO A 95 5.18 -3.94 10.55
C PRO A 95 4.48 -4.90 11.51
N ASP A 96 4.21 -6.13 11.09
CA ASP A 96 3.61 -7.19 11.92
C ASP A 96 4.63 -7.95 12.79
N GLY A 97 5.92 -7.55 12.75
CA GLY A 97 7.02 -8.21 13.44
C GLY A 97 7.65 -9.38 12.68
N THR A 98 7.16 -9.72 11.50
CA THR A 98 7.76 -10.77 10.66
C THR A 98 9.16 -10.37 10.22
N VAL A 99 10.14 -11.25 10.44
CA VAL A 99 11.52 -11.07 9.95
C VAL A 99 11.57 -11.55 8.50
N LEU A 100 11.92 -10.62 7.61
CA LEU A 100 12.09 -10.88 6.17
C LEU A 100 13.53 -11.37 5.89
N PRO A 101 13.82 -11.85 4.67
CA PRO A 101 15.18 -12.24 4.28
C PRO A 101 16.20 -11.14 4.60
N THR A 102 17.43 -11.53 4.92
CA THR A 102 18.54 -10.60 5.12
C THR A 102 19.11 -10.11 3.79
N GLY A 103 19.78 -8.97 3.81
CA GLY A 103 20.44 -8.40 2.64
C GLY A 103 21.80 -7.81 2.98
N ASN A 104 22.49 -7.28 1.96
CA ASN A 104 23.79 -6.62 2.13
C ASN A 104 23.79 -5.24 1.45
N VAL A 105 24.47 -4.28 2.07
CA VAL A 105 24.73 -2.96 1.48
C VAL A 105 25.48 -3.12 0.15
N GLY A 106 25.12 -2.33 -0.85
CA GLY A 106 25.67 -2.41 -2.19
C GLY A 106 25.05 -3.49 -3.09
N THR A 107 24.14 -4.33 -2.55
CA THR A 107 23.42 -5.36 -3.31
C THR A 107 21.92 -5.05 -3.31
N ALA A 108 21.26 -5.22 -4.46
CA ALA A 108 19.81 -5.05 -4.53
C ALA A 108 19.10 -6.06 -3.64
N TYR A 109 18.28 -5.55 -2.74
CA TYR A 109 17.40 -6.34 -1.88
C TYR A 109 16.04 -6.52 -2.54
N THR A 110 15.50 -7.73 -2.50
CA THR A 110 14.17 -8.03 -3.03
C THR A 110 13.42 -8.98 -2.11
N SER A 111 12.17 -8.64 -1.80
CA SER A 111 11.23 -9.49 -1.08
C SER A 111 9.81 -9.31 -1.62
N THR A 112 8.86 -10.11 -1.16
CA THR A 112 7.44 -9.92 -1.49
C THR A 112 6.82 -8.68 -0.85
N HIS A 113 7.49 -8.04 0.12
CA HIS A 113 7.04 -6.83 0.79
C HIS A 113 7.61 -5.57 0.14
N LEU A 114 8.93 -5.48 -0.02
CA LEU A 114 9.62 -4.31 -0.57
C LEU A 114 10.96 -4.68 -1.20
N SER A 115 11.40 -3.88 -2.15
CA SER A 115 12.70 -4.00 -2.80
C SER A 115 13.39 -2.64 -2.79
N PHE A 116 14.70 -2.63 -2.57
CA PHE A 116 15.51 -1.42 -2.49
C PHE A 116 17.01 -1.70 -2.70
N LEU A 117 17.78 -0.65 -2.84
CA LEU A 117 19.25 -0.70 -2.80
C LEU A 117 19.73 0.29 -1.73
N ILE A 118 20.53 -0.16 -0.78
CA ILE A 118 21.32 0.72 0.07
C ILE A 118 22.66 0.96 -0.61
N SER A 119 22.95 2.21 -0.96
CA SER A 119 24.19 2.56 -1.64
C SER A 119 25.40 2.32 -0.75
N ASN A 120 26.49 1.86 -1.35
CA ASN A 120 27.79 1.69 -0.70
C ASN A 120 28.57 3.02 -0.74
N ALA A 121 28.19 4.01 0.08
CA ALA A 121 28.80 5.34 0.09
C ALA A 121 29.73 5.56 1.28
N GLY A 122 30.36 4.50 1.79
CA GLY A 122 31.26 4.54 2.94
C GLY A 122 30.96 3.44 3.95
N THR A 123 31.49 3.58 5.15
CA THR A 123 31.29 2.59 6.21
C THR A 123 29.94 2.78 6.89
N MET A 124 29.16 1.72 6.92
CA MET A 124 27.94 1.63 7.71
C MET A 124 28.28 1.07 9.10
N THR A 125 27.61 1.55 10.14
CA THR A 125 27.86 1.12 11.52
C THR A 125 26.76 0.15 11.98
N THR A 126 27.16 -0.88 12.71
CA THR A 126 26.22 -1.81 13.38
C THR A 126 25.19 -1.03 14.20
N GLY A 127 23.92 -1.38 14.07
CA GLY A 127 22.82 -0.72 14.77
C GLY A 127 22.27 0.52 14.07
N ALA A 128 22.87 0.99 12.97
CA ALA A 128 22.24 2.02 12.15
C ALA A 128 20.96 1.48 11.50
N VAL A 129 19.92 2.31 11.40
CA VAL A 129 18.57 1.91 11.00
C VAL A 129 18.05 2.77 9.87
N PHE A 130 17.42 2.16 8.87
CA PHE A 130 16.49 2.82 7.97
C PHE A 130 15.07 2.42 8.35
N THR A 131 14.17 3.38 8.40
CA THR A 131 12.75 3.11 8.66
C THR A 131 11.91 3.52 7.45
N VAL A 132 11.34 2.54 6.75
CA VAL A 132 10.38 2.78 5.67
C VAL A 132 8.98 2.82 6.27
N VAL A 133 8.37 3.99 6.33
CA VAL A 133 7.01 4.16 6.87
C VAL A 133 6.01 4.15 5.73
N VAL A 134 5.18 3.10 5.65
CA VAL A 134 4.09 2.96 4.68
C VAL A 134 2.81 3.48 5.33
N THR A 135 2.38 4.68 4.91
CA THR A 135 1.23 5.37 5.51
C THR A 135 -0.02 5.22 4.64
N ALA A 136 -1.10 4.69 5.21
CA ALA A 136 -2.39 4.60 4.51
C ALA A 136 -2.93 6.02 4.19
N GLY A 137 -3.49 6.18 3.00
CA GLY A 137 -4.05 7.47 2.54
C GLY A 137 -2.99 8.53 2.20
N GLY A 138 -1.70 8.16 2.19
CA GLY A 138 -0.62 9.07 1.83
C GLY A 138 -0.60 9.42 0.34
N THR A 139 0.01 10.57 0.01
CA THR A 139 0.21 11.00 -1.38
C THR A 139 1.49 10.35 -1.93
N PRO A 140 1.44 9.70 -3.11
CA PRO A 140 2.63 9.19 -3.77
C PRO A 140 3.68 10.27 -4.01
N VAL A 141 4.93 9.91 -3.77
CA VAL A 141 6.07 10.82 -3.95
C VAL A 141 6.61 10.69 -5.37
N LEU A 142 6.89 11.82 -6.01
CA LEU A 142 7.57 11.88 -7.30
C LEU A 142 9.02 11.41 -7.12
N VAL A 143 9.44 10.53 -8.01
CA VAL A 143 10.85 10.19 -8.20
C VAL A 143 11.30 10.78 -9.54
N GLY A 144 12.11 11.84 -9.47
CA GLY A 144 12.54 12.57 -10.64
C GLY A 144 12.71 14.06 -10.37
N THR A 145 12.68 14.88 -11.41
CA THR A 145 12.95 16.33 -11.37
C THR A 145 11.73 17.21 -11.59
N GLY A 146 10.61 16.64 -11.96
CA GLY A 146 9.36 17.37 -12.18
C GLY A 146 8.68 17.82 -10.88
N THR A 147 7.57 18.55 -11.01
CA THR A 147 6.81 19.14 -9.89
C THR A 147 5.36 18.68 -9.82
N GLY A 148 4.97 17.66 -10.62
CA GLY A 148 3.62 17.14 -10.63
C GLY A 148 3.23 16.45 -9.31
N VAL A 149 1.94 16.44 -9.03
CA VAL A 149 1.34 15.82 -7.84
C VAL A 149 0.22 14.88 -8.27
N VAL A 150 0.19 13.71 -7.69
CA VAL A 150 -0.90 12.75 -7.91
C VAL A 150 -1.95 12.89 -6.81
N SER A 151 -3.22 12.95 -7.19
CA SER A 151 -4.34 13.19 -6.28
C SER A 151 -5.58 12.38 -6.68
N ALA A 152 -6.64 12.49 -5.90
CA ALA A 152 -7.96 11.89 -6.16
C ALA A 152 -7.91 10.37 -6.36
N PHE A 153 -7.22 9.65 -5.46
CA PHE A 153 -7.06 8.21 -5.56
C PHE A 153 -8.32 7.43 -5.22
N SER A 154 -8.60 6.41 -6.04
CA SER A 154 -9.50 5.33 -5.67
C SER A 154 -9.06 4.01 -6.30
N LEU A 155 -9.48 2.90 -5.70
CA LEU A 155 -9.23 1.56 -6.23
C LEU A 155 -10.36 1.18 -7.19
N GLY A 156 -10.02 0.39 -8.20
CA GLY A 156 -10.97 -0.29 -9.05
C GLY A 156 -11.16 -1.76 -8.62
N PRO A 157 -12.09 -2.48 -9.26
CA PRO A 157 -12.40 -3.87 -8.91
C PRO A 157 -11.22 -4.83 -9.04
N ASP A 158 -10.34 -4.60 -10.01
CA ASP A 158 -9.17 -5.45 -10.30
C ASP A 158 -7.89 -4.96 -9.62
N ALA A 159 -7.98 -4.04 -8.64
CA ALA A 159 -6.80 -3.52 -7.96
C ALA A 159 -5.99 -4.64 -7.31
N GLN A 160 -4.68 -4.64 -7.56
CA GLN A 160 -3.70 -5.58 -7.02
C GLN A 160 -2.92 -4.93 -5.87
N ASN A 161 -2.49 -5.72 -4.90
CA ASN A 161 -1.52 -5.26 -3.90
C ASN A 161 -0.13 -5.12 -4.54
N GLY A 162 0.62 -4.12 -4.10
CA GLY A 162 1.94 -3.78 -4.62
C GLY A 162 2.02 -2.34 -5.13
N ALA A 163 3.04 -2.03 -5.91
CA ALA A 163 3.25 -0.69 -6.45
C ALA A 163 2.81 -0.60 -7.92
N TYR A 164 1.89 0.29 -8.19
CA TYR A 164 1.62 0.76 -9.56
C TYR A 164 2.61 1.86 -9.89
N ARG A 165 3.38 1.68 -10.96
CA ARG A 165 4.31 2.70 -11.44
C ARG A 165 3.64 3.56 -12.51
N VAL A 166 3.49 4.85 -12.22
CA VAL A 166 3.02 5.85 -13.17
C VAL A 166 4.24 6.56 -13.74
N GLN A 167 4.62 6.28 -15.00
CA GLN A 167 5.83 6.79 -15.62
C GLN A 167 5.51 7.80 -16.71
N VAL A 168 6.13 8.98 -16.62
CA VAL A 168 6.00 10.04 -17.62
C VAL A 168 6.81 9.68 -18.86
N LEU A 169 6.19 9.75 -20.03
CA LEU A 169 6.79 9.32 -21.31
C LEU A 169 7.48 10.46 -22.05
N ALA A 170 7.05 11.70 -21.84
CA ALA A 170 7.62 12.85 -22.53
C ALA A 170 7.71 14.06 -21.58
N THR A 171 8.74 14.88 -21.75
CA THR A 171 8.89 16.15 -21.02
C THR A 171 7.83 17.12 -21.47
N SER A 172 6.80 17.34 -20.64
CA SER A 172 5.64 18.17 -20.95
C SER A 172 4.81 18.45 -19.70
N ALA A 173 4.05 19.53 -19.73
CA ALA A 173 3.03 19.85 -18.74
C ALA A 173 1.70 19.07 -18.96
N THR A 174 1.47 18.57 -20.17
CA THR A 174 0.24 17.86 -20.58
C THR A 174 0.55 16.57 -21.36
N GLY A 175 1.74 15.99 -21.17
CA GLY A 175 2.19 14.80 -21.88
C GLY A 175 1.48 13.52 -21.43
N GLU A 176 1.80 12.43 -22.12
CA GLU A 176 1.30 11.11 -21.77
C GLU A 176 2.15 10.47 -20.66
N PHE A 177 1.49 9.62 -19.90
CA PHE A 177 2.13 8.68 -18.97
C PHE A 177 1.63 7.25 -19.21
N GLU A 178 2.44 6.26 -18.87
CA GLU A 178 2.01 4.86 -18.78
C GLU A 178 1.84 4.44 -17.33
N VAL A 179 0.95 3.48 -17.12
CA VAL A 179 0.73 2.87 -15.80
C VAL A 179 1.08 1.39 -15.91
N ILE A 180 1.98 0.95 -15.04
CA ILE A 180 2.44 -0.44 -14.95
C ILE A 180 1.91 -1.00 -13.62
N ALA A 181 1.16 -2.09 -13.70
CA ALA A 181 0.62 -2.77 -12.53
C ALA A 181 1.70 -3.56 -11.77
N PRO A 182 1.44 -3.98 -10.51
CA PRO A 182 2.39 -4.74 -9.71
C PRO A 182 2.87 -6.05 -10.34
N ASP A 183 2.05 -6.68 -11.18
CA ASP A 183 2.40 -7.89 -11.95
C ASP A 183 3.23 -7.60 -13.22
N GLY A 184 3.56 -6.33 -13.48
CA GLY A 184 4.29 -5.88 -14.67
C GLY A 184 3.41 -5.63 -15.90
N SER A 185 2.12 -5.86 -15.84
CA SER A 185 1.22 -5.59 -16.95
C SER A 185 1.08 -4.08 -17.19
N LYS A 186 1.07 -3.70 -18.47
CA LYS A 186 0.85 -2.30 -18.87
C LYS A 186 -0.65 -2.04 -18.99
N LEU A 187 -1.13 -1.08 -18.21
CA LEU A 187 -2.49 -0.58 -18.31
C LEU A 187 -2.58 0.47 -19.44
N LYS A 188 -3.80 0.94 -19.71
CA LYS A 188 -3.97 2.01 -20.68
C LYS A 188 -3.12 3.24 -20.31
N ARG A 189 -2.71 4.02 -21.30
CA ARG A 189 -2.03 5.30 -21.08
C ARG A 189 -3.02 6.34 -20.54
N GLY A 190 -2.49 7.29 -19.81
CA GLY A 190 -3.19 8.48 -19.36
C GLY A 190 -2.50 9.75 -19.85
N GLN A 191 -3.16 10.87 -19.58
CA GLN A 191 -2.64 12.20 -19.93
C GLN A 191 -2.59 13.07 -18.67
N ILE A 192 -1.49 13.82 -18.50
CA ILE A 192 -1.31 14.77 -17.39
C ILE A 192 -2.46 15.78 -17.44
N ALA A 193 -2.92 16.22 -16.28
CA ALA A 193 -4.06 17.11 -16.04
C ALA A 193 -5.44 16.52 -16.42
N THR A 194 -5.50 15.23 -16.80
CA THR A 194 -6.76 14.54 -17.09
C THR A 194 -6.97 13.40 -16.08
N ALA A 195 -8.22 13.21 -15.64
CA ALA A 195 -8.54 12.10 -14.75
C ALA A 195 -8.26 10.76 -15.43
N TYR A 196 -7.42 9.96 -14.80
CA TYR A 196 -7.14 8.59 -15.21
C TYR A 196 -8.10 7.64 -14.50
N ALA A 197 -8.77 6.79 -15.25
CA ALA A 197 -9.67 5.76 -14.73
C ALA A 197 -9.38 4.41 -15.37
N SER A 198 -9.22 3.36 -14.55
CA SER A 198 -9.02 1.99 -14.97
C SER A 198 -9.75 1.03 -14.03
N SER A 199 -9.81 -0.25 -14.37
CA SER A 199 -10.33 -1.26 -13.44
C SER A 199 -9.40 -1.54 -12.26
N HIS A 200 -8.17 -1.02 -12.27
CA HIS A 200 -7.18 -1.19 -11.20
C HIS A 200 -7.12 0.00 -10.26
N VAL A 201 -6.70 1.17 -10.75
CA VAL A 201 -6.50 2.40 -9.97
C VAL A 201 -7.02 3.60 -10.73
N ASN A 202 -7.57 4.57 -10.01
CA ASN A 202 -8.03 5.84 -10.55
C ASN A 202 -7.34 6.97 -9.83
N PHE A 203 -6.92 8.00 -10.55
CA PHE A 203 -6.23 9.16 -9.99
C PHE A 203 -6.20 10.33 -10.99
N THR A 204 -5.71 11.47 -10.55
CA THR A 204 -5.36 12.59 -11.41
C THR A 204 -3.90 12.95 -11.18
N LEU A 205 -3.09 12.95 -12.24
CA LEU A 205 -1.75 13.53 -12.21
C LEU A 205 -1.88 15.01 -12.56
N ALA A 206 -1.81 15.86 -11.52
CA ALA A 206 -1.96 17.30 -11.70
C ALA A 206 -0.73 17.89 -12.39
N ASN A 207 -0.98 18.90 -13.23
CA ASN A 207 0.04 19.71 -13.84
C ASN A 207 0.58 20.73 -12.81
N GLY A 208 1.63 20.35 -12.07
CA GLY A 208 2.33 21.24 -11.13
C GLY A 208 3.51 22.00 -11.77
N GLY A 209 3.59 22.01 -13.09
CA GLY A 209 4.72 22.51 -13.87
C GLY A 209 5.12 21.52 -14.94
N THR A 210 6.38 21.55 -15.37
CA THR A 210 6.90 20.60 -16.35
C THR A 210 7.26 19.28 -15.69
N MET A 211 6.74 18.19 -16.23
CA MET A 211 7.17 16.84 -15.90
C MET A 211 8.27 16.42 -16.87
N THR A 212 9.26 15.71 -16.40
CA THR A 212 10.39 15.25 -17.22
C THR A 212 10.18 13.80 -17.67
N SER A 213 10.54 13.49 -18.90
CA SER A 213 10.51 12.11 -19.39
C SER A 213 11.33 11.18 -18.47
N GLY A 214 10.75 10.08 -18.04
CA GLY A 214 11.34 9.13 -17.10
C GLY A 214 10.98 9.38 -15.63
N ASP A 215 10.45 10.55 -15.28
CA ASP A 215 9.88 10.77 -13.94
C ASP A 215 8.77 9.76 -13.67
N TYR A 216 8.64 9.32 -12.43
CA TYR A 216 7.59 8.38 -12.08
C TYR A 216 7.07 8.55 -10.65
N PHE A 217 5.88 8.03 -10.42
CA PHE A 217 5.26 7.87 -9.09
C PHE A 217 5.00 6.41 -8.83
N ASN A 218 5.15 5.99 -7.57
CA ASN A 218 4.68 4.70 -7.11
C ASN A 218 3.39 4.90 -6.30
N ILE A 219 2.27 4.41 -6.84
CA ILE A 219 1.02 4.31 -6.10
C ILE A 219 1.04 2.96 -5.40
N VAL A 220 1.17 2.96 -4.07
CA VAL A 220 1.26 1.72 -3.30
C VAL A 220 -0.13 1.28 -2.87
N VAL A 221 -0.50 0.05 -3.19
CA VAL A 221 -1.69 -0.63 -2.67
C VAL A 221 -1.20 -1.67 -1.65
N ALA A 222 -1.27 -1.30 -0.38
CA ALA A 222 -0.86 -2.15 0.73
C ALA A 222 -1.99 -3.09 1.16
N LYS A 223 -1.65 -4.14 1.92
CA LYS A 223 -2.66 -4.94 2.64
C LYS A 223 -3.47 -4.02 3.55
N GLY A 224 -4.78 -4.18 3.53
CA GLY A 224 -5.71 -3.44 4.37
C GLY A 224 -5.65 -3.89 5.83
N SER A 225 -6.43 -3.22 6.68
CA SER A 225 -6.43 -3.46 8.12
C SER A 225 -7.00 -4.82 8.53
N GLY A 226 -7.65 -5.55 7.63
CA GLY A 226 -8.36 -6.79 7.93
C GLY A 226 -9.62 -6.61 8.79
N LYS A 227 -9.98 -5.38 9.12
CA LYS A 227 -11.15 -5.05 9.95
C LYS A 227 -12.44 -5.09 9.13
N TYR A 228 -13.53 -5.38 9.79
CA TYR A 228 -14.85 -5.43 9.20
C TYR A 228 -15.55 -4.06 9.24
N VAL A 229 -16.33 -3.79 8.20
CA VAL A 229 -17.15 -2.58 8.04
C VAL A 229 -18.48 -2.95 7.38
N ALA A 230 -19.45 -2.06 7.38
CA ALA A 230 -20.66 -2.28 6.58
C ALA A 230 -20.29 -2.47 5.08
N LEU A 231 -20.92 -3.46 4.43
CA LEU A 231 -20.73 -3.72 3.00
C LEU A 231 -21.01 -2.44 2.19
N THR A 232 -20.11 -2.09 1.29
CA THR A 232 -20.24 -0.93 0.40
C THR A 232 -19.87 -1.34 -1.02
N PRO A 233 -20.86 -1.59 -1.91
CA PRO A 233 -20.62 -2.20 -3.23
C PRO A 233 -19.70 -1.40 -4.16
N THR A 234 -19.56 -0.10 -3.95
CA THR A 234 -18.80 0.82 -4.82
C THR A 234 -17.41 1.15 -4.29
N THR A 235 -16.98 0.57 -3.17
CA THR A 235 -15.66 0.84 -2.57
C THR A 235 -14.77 -0.39 -2.63
N TYR A 236 -13.82 -0.40 -3.55
CA TYR A 236 -13.02 -1.57 -3.95
C TYR A 236 -11.78 -1.84 -3.08
N ASP A 237 -11.80 -1.48 -1.82
CA ASP A 237 -10.77 -1.82 -0.84
C ASP A 237 -10.98 -3.19 -0.15
N GLY A 238 -11.91 -3.98 -0.67
CA GLY A 238 -12.34 -5.27 -0.13
C GLY A 238 -13.74 -5.23 0.46
N ARG A 239 -14.22 -4.08 0.97
CA ARG A 239 -15.56 -3.96 1.60
C ARG A 239 -16.74 -4.13 0.65
N HIS A 240 -16.50 -4.22 -0.65
CA HIS A 240 -17.52 -4.52 -1.67
C HIS A 240 -17.85 -6.01 -1.78
N ILE A 241 -17.09 -6.87 -1.11
CA ILE A 241 -17.28 -8.32 -1.06
C ILE A 241 -17.83 -8.67 0.31
N ALA A 242 -18.94 -9.44 0.34
CA ALA A 242 -19.48 -9.95 1.58
C ALA A 242 -18.48 -10.90 2.25
N ALA A 243 -18.13 -10.62 3.49
CA ALA A 243 -17.12 -11.37 4.24
C ALA A 243 -17.67 -11.96 5.55
N ALA A 244 -18.76 -11.38 6.09
CA ALA A 244 -19.44 -11.84 7.29
C ALA A 244 -20.87 -11.27 7.37
N ILE A 245 -21.72 -11.87 8.22
CA ILE A 245 -23.05 -11.40 8.59
C ILE A 245 -23.16 -11.35 10.12
#